data_f71957f57879c74ccb2e38db9db6c574
#
_entry.id   f71957f57879c74ccb2e38db9db6c574
#
_cell.length_a   1.000
_cell.length_b   1.000
_cell.length_c   1.000
_cell.angle_alpha   90.00
_cell.angle_beta   90.00
_cell.angle_gamma   90.00
#
_symmetry.space_group_name_H-M   'P 1'
#
loop_
_entity.id
_entity.type
_entity.pdbx_description
1 polymer ?
#
loop_
_entity_poly.entity_id
_entity_poly.type
_entity_poly.pdbx_seq_one_letter_code
_entity_poly.pdbx_strand_id
1 'polypeptide(L)'
;MQLSANLSWLYRHLDWSERFEAAAADGFQGVEILLPYDYAPGWYASQLQAAKLELTLINTPIGEGRGCLGWAAIPGAQAQFQEAFDRARAVAQATGCRRIHVMAGDVSPFAQQDCRAALLSNLEQALALAEADDLVLTLEALNRSDMAGYFYYLPAQVIEVLQHFNSPRLRLQFDYYHCVKESLDVPSSVAVCAPWIGYVQIAGADGRYEPDLAQHDLLAGVAALPALAYDSWLGCEYQPRGLPSEGLAWCQPLRDRGVLAAPRQRDAACMQAAGR
;
A
#
# COMPACT_ATOMS: atom_id res chain seq x y z
N MET A 1 -8.47 -9.20 -10.07
CA MET A 1 -7.65 -8.69 -8.92
C MET A 1 -7.90 -9.52 -7.67
N GLN A 2 -6.99 -9.49 -6.70
CA GLN A 2 -7.13 -10.12 -5.39
C GLN A 2 -7.15 -9.07 -4.29
N LEU A 3 -7.76 -9.38 -3.12
CA LEU A 3 -7.76 -8.49 -1.97
C LEU A 3 -6.53 -8.70 -1.10
N SER A 4 -5.95 -7.61 -0.62
CA SER A 4 -4.89 -7.58 0.38
C SER A 4 -5.38 -6.84 1.64
N ALA A 5 -5.29 -7.48 2.81
CA ALA A 5 -5.68 -6.87 4.06
C ALA A 5 -4.53 -6.04 4.63
N ASN A 6 -4.74 -4.77 4.90
CA ASN A 6 -3.75 -3.97 5.61
C ASN A 6 -3.80 -4.26 7.11
N LEU A 7 -2.86 -5.07 7.61
CA LEU A 7 -2.82 -5.50 9.01
C LEU A 7 -2.44 -4.38 9.98
N SER A 8 -1.97 -3.24 9.48
CA SER A 8 -1.75 -2.05 10.29
C SER A 8 -3.05 -1.29 10.60
N TRP A 9 -4.13 -1.57 9.85
CA TRP A 9 -5.46 -0.99 10.01
C TRP A 9 -6.52 -2.01 10.42
N LEU A 10 -6.58 -3.14 9.72
CA LEU A 10 -7.52 -4.23 10.01
C LEU A 10 -7.01 -5.09 11.17
N TYR A 11 -7.92 -5.72 11.89
CA TYR A 11 -7.63 -6.67 12.99
C TYR A 11 -6.84 -6.07 14.16
N ARG A 12 -6.85 -4.75 14.36
CA ARG A 12 -6.07 -4.08 15.43
C ARG A 12 -6.48 -4.45 16.85
N HIS A 13 -7.63 -5.09 17.00
CA HIS A 13 -8.11 -5.65 18.27
C HIS A 13 -7.45 -6.98 18.65
N LEU A 14 -6.66 -7.57 17.73
CA LEU A 14 -5.92 -8.81 17.92
C LEU A 14 -4.43 -8.54 18.07
N ASP A 15 -3.72 -9.46 18.70
CA ASP A 15 -2.26 -9.46 18.71
C ASP A 15 -1.70 -9.71 17.30
N TRP A 16 -0.46 -9.25 17.06
CA TRP A 16 0.12 -9.31 15.71
C TRP A 16 0.11 -10.71 15.09
N SER A 17 0.43 -11.76 15.85
CA SER A 17 0.42 -13.14 15.36
C SER A 17 -0.96 -13.61 14.92
N GLU A 18 -2.01 -13.17 15.60
CA GLU A 18 -3.39 -13.57 15.32
C GLU A 18 -3.97 -12.88 14.07
N ARG A 19 -3.46 -11.68 13.72
CA ARG A 19 -3.95 -10.90 12.55
C ARG A 19 -3.78 -11.66 11.24
N PHE A 20 -2.69 -12.41 11.09
CA PHE A 20 -2.43 -13.17 9.86
C PHE A 20 -3.44 -14.30 9.69
N GLU A 21 -3.69 -15.05 10.76
CA GLU A 21 -4.67 -16.12 10.74
C GLU A 21 -6.09 -15.58 10.51
N ALA A 22 -6.46 -14.47 11.17
CA ALA A 22 -7.75 -13.82 11.00
C ALA A 22 -7.97 -13.34 9.55
N ALA A 23 -6.97 -12.72 8.93
CA ALA A 23 -7.04 -12.29 7.54
C ALA A 23 -7.21 -13.48 6.58
N ALA A 24 -6.46 -14.56 6.80
CA ALA A 24 -6.60 -15.79 6.01
C ALA A 24 -7.99 -16.43 6.19
N ALA A 25 -8.51 -16.41 7.43
CA ALA A 25 -9.83 -16.93 7.76
C ALA A 25 -10.96 -16.15 7.09
N ASP A 26 -10.79 -14.84 6.88
CA ASP A 26 -11.73 -13.97 6.16
C ASP A 26 -11.58 -14.04 4.63
N GLY A 27 -10.66 -14.89 4.14
CA GLY A 27 -10.51 -15.20 2.72
C GLY A 27 -9.56 -14.29 1.96
N PHE A 28 -8.76 -13.46 2.63
CA PHE A 28 -7.69 -12.72 1.99
C PHE A 28 -6.58 -13.68 1.51
N GLN A 29 -5.97 -13.32 0.39
CA GLN A 29 -4.82 -14.03 -0.15
C GLN A 29 -3.50 -13.29 0.11
N GLY A 30 -3.58 -11.97 0.29
CA GLY A 30 -2.46 -11.10 0.58
C GLY A 30 -2.71 -10.22 1.79
N VAL A 31 -1.62 -9.71 2.32
CA VAL A 31 -1.64 -8.71 3.40
C VAL A 31 -0.64 -7.60 3.11
N GLU A 32 -0.93 -6.41 3.62
CA GLU A 32 -0.01 -5.28 3.70
C GLU A 32 0.36 -5.03 5.14
N ILE A 33 1.57 -4.58 5.38
CA ILE A 33 2.01 -4.10 6.69
C ILE A 33 2.79 -2.82 6.47
N LEU A 34 2.27 -1.68 6.96
CA LEU A 34 2.91 -0.39 6.70
C LEU A 34 4.34 -0.35 7.26
N LEU A 35 4.54 -0.75 8.50
CA LEU A 35 5.83 -0.66 9.18
C LEU A 35 6.19 -1.99 9.87
N PRO A 36 6.65 -3.02 9.13
CA PRO A 36 6.98 -4.34 9.68
C PRO A 36 8.38 -4.36 10.31
N TYR A 37 8.59 -3.53 11.34
CA TYR A 37 9.93 -3.31 11.93
C TYR A 37 10.01 -3.58 13.42
N ASP A 38 8.90 -4.01 14.06
CA ASP A 38 8.84 -4.34 15.48
C ASP A 38 9.43 -5.73 15.79
N TYR A 39 9.42 -6.63 14.79
CA TYR A 39 9.95 -7.98 14.89
C TYR A 39 11.07 -8.21 13.86
N ALA A 40 11.85 -9.25 14.08
CA ALA A 40 12.85 -9.67 13.08
C ALA A 40 12.16 -10.09 11.75
N PRO A 41 12.77 -9.84 10.57
CA PRO A 41 12.18 -10.19 9.28
C PRO A 41 11.71 -11.64 9.15
N GLY A 42 12.47 -12.59 9.73
CA GLY A 42 12.12 -14.01 9.75
C GLY A 42 10.86 -14.34 10.53
N TRP A 43 10.49 -13.51 11.53
CA TRP A 43 9.23 -13.69 12.24
C TRP A 43 8.04 -13.43 11.32
N TYR A 44 8.06 -12.34 10.55
CA TYR A 44 7.00 -12.05 9.55
C TYR A 44 6.91 -13.17 8.51
N ALA A 45 8.04 -13.64 8.01
CA ALA A 45 8.08 -14.75 7.06
C ALA A 45 7.42 -16.01 7.62
N SER A 46 7.64 -16.33 8.90
CA SER A 46 7.02 -17.48 9.56
C SER A 46 5.50 -17.33 9.69
N GLN A 47 5.01 -16.13 10.05
CA GLN A 47 3.57 -15.86 10.14
C GLN A 47 2.88 -15.98 8.77
N LEU A 48 3.48 -15.37 7.75
CA LEU A 48 2.98 -15.43 6.37
C LEU A 48 2.90 -16.87 5.86
N GLN A 49 3.95 -17.66 6.10
CA GLN A 49 4.00 -19.06 5.72
C GLN A 49 2.92 -19.89 6.43
N ALA A 50 2.76 -19.71 7.75
CA ALA A 50 1.77 -20.42 8.54
C ALA A 50 0.33 -20.11 8.07
N ALA A 51 0.03 -18.84 7.79
CA ALA A 51 -1.26 -18.40 7.30
C ALA A 51 -1.44 -18.58 5.78
N LYS A 52 -0.38 -18.97 5.06
CA LYS A 52 -0.33 -19.09 3.59
C LYS A 52 -0.75 -17.79 2.89
N LEU A 53 -0.27 -16.64 3.37
CA LEU A 53 -0.51 -15.31 2.84
C LEU A 53 0.70 -14.76 2.11
N GLU A 54 0.48 -13.91 1.10
CA GLU A 54 1.54 -13.12 0.45
C GLU A 54 1.64 -11.76 1.13
N LEU A 55 2.85 -11.28 1.44
CA LEU A 55 3.07 -9.89 1.82
C LEU A 55 3.18 -9.05 0.54
N THR A 56 2.19 -8.20 0.31
CA THR A 56 1.99 -7.53 -0.98
C THR A 56 2.62 -6.16 -1.06
N LEU A 57 2.75 -5.47 0.07
CA LEU A 57 3.30 -4.13 0.21
C LEU A 57 3.82 -3.88 1.62
N ILE A 58 4.94 -3.18 1.71
CA ILE A 58 5.45 -2.56 2.93
C ILE A 58 5.90 -1.12 2.63
N ASN A 59 5.95 -0.25 3.64
CA ASN A 59 6.55 1.08 3.50
C ASN A 59 8.01 1.05 3.98
N THR A 60 8.83 1.98 3.48
CA THR A 60 10.12 2.27 4.14
C THR A 60 9.88 2.77 5.56
N PRO A 61 10.77 2.46 6.53
CA PRO A 61 10.68 3.01 7.88
C PRO A 61 10.53 4.51 7.88
N ILE A 62 9.69 5.00 8.77
CA ILE A 62 9.58 6.41 9.10
C ILE A 62 10.41 6.71 10.36
N GLY A 63 10.77 7.96 10.56
CA GLY A 63 11.47 8.42 11.76
C GLY A 63 10.58 9.24 12.68
N GLU A 64 11.23 9.97 13.56
CA GLU A 64 10.62 10.98 14.41
C GLU A 64 10.83 12.38 13.83
N GLY A 65 10.06 13.35 14.29
CA GLY A 65 10.19 14.74 13.88
C GLY A 65 10.07 14.90 12.37
N ARG A 66 11.09 15.37 11.69
CA ARG A 66 11.10 15.59 10.23
C ARG A 66 10.98 14.31 9.41
N GLY A 67 11.40 13.18 9.96
CA GLY A 67 11.28 11.88 9.33
C GLY A 67 9.94 11.18 9.56
N CYS A 68 8.99 11.81 10.27
CA CYS A 68 7.74 11.14 10.66
C CYS A 68 6.89 10.62 9.48
N LEU A 69 7.11 11.17 8.27
CA LEU A 69 6.48 10.71 7.02
C LEU A 69 7.50 10.16 6.01
N GLY A 70 8.68 9.76 6.47
CA GLY A 70 9.76 9.21 5.65
C GLY A 70 10.94 10.16 5.43
N TRP A 71 11.91 9.74 4.62
CA TRP A 71 13.19 10.40 4.46
C TRP A 71 13.56 10.74 3.02
N ALA A 72 12.82 10.20 2.02
CA ALA A 72 13.31 10.22 0.65
C ALA A 72 13.46 11.62 0.04
N ALA A 73 12.59 12.57 0.42
CA ALA A 73 12.62 13.95 -0.09
C ALA A 73 13.21 14.95 0.92
N ILE A 74 13.80 14.49 2.03
CA ILE A 74 14.34 15.39 3.07
C ILE A 74 15.78 15.78 2.73
N PRO A 75 16.08 17.07 2.47
CA PRO A 75 17.43 17.53 2.20
C PRO A 75 18.38 17.21 3.37
N GLY A 76 19.54 16.62 3.05
CA GLY A 76 20.56 16.26 4.03
C GLY A 76 20.30 14.97 4.80
N ALA A 77 19.22 14.22 4.49
CA ALA A 77 18.84 12.97 5.16
C ALA A 77 19.14 11.71 4.33
N GLN A 78 20.12 11.76 3.43
CA GLN A 78 20.49 10.64 2.56
C GLN A 78 20.87 9.37 3.34
N ALA A 79 21.62 9.53 4.45
CA ALA A 79 22.04 8.40 5.28
C ALA A 79 20.85 7.73 5.98
N GLN A 80 19.90 8.54 6.50
CA GLN A 80 18.66 8.03 7.10
C GLN A 80 17.78 7.33 6.09
N PHE A 81 17.68 7.88 4.87
CA PHE A 81 16.95 7.23 3.78
C PHE A 81 17.57 5.89 3.42
N GLN A 82 18.90 5.83 3.27
CA GLN A 82 19.59 4.59 2.92
C GLN A 82 19.39 3.52 4.00
N GLU A 83 19.55 3.87 5.28
CA GLU A 83 19.30 2.95 6.38
C GLU A 83 17.85 2.44 6.38
N ALA A 84 16.87 3.34 6.19
CA ALA A 84 15.47 3.00 6.11
C ALA A 84 15.18 2.05 4.93
N PHE A 85 15.77 2.33 3.77
CA PHE A 85 15.59 1.50 2.58
C PHE A 85 16.23 0.12 2.74
N ASP A 86 17.44 0.02 3.32
CA ASP A 86 18.10 -1.27 3.57
C ASP A 86 17.31 -2.13 4.57
N ARG A 87 16.70 -1.51 5.60
CA ARG A 87 15.79 -2.23 6.50
C ARG A 87 14.55 -2.76 5.79
N ALA A 88 13.95 -1.97 4.88
CA ALA A 88 12.80 -2.40 4.08
C ALA A 88 13.19 -3.56 3.13
N ARG A 89 14.35 -3.47 2.48
CA ARG A 89 14.90 -4.55 1.64
C ARG A 89 15.08 -5.85 2.41
N ALA A 90 15.63 -5.78 3.64
CA ALA A 90 15.82 -6.97 4.48
C ALA A 90 14.49 -7.68 4.81
N VAL A 91 13.42 -6.91 5.08
CA VAL A 91 12.07 -7.47 5.28
C VAL A 91 11.55 -8.06 3.97
N ALA A 92 11.67 -7.33 2.87
CA ALA A 92 11.20 -7.77 1.56
C ALA A 92 11.87 -9.08 1.14
N GLN A 93 13.18 -9.21 1.28
CA GLN A 93 13.94 -10.43 0.98
C GLN A 93 13.52 -11.61 1.86
N ALA A 94 13.33 -11.39 3.16
CA ALA A 94 12.97 -12.46 4.09
C ALA A 94 11.54 -12.97 3.86
N THR A 95 10.61 -12.10 3.46
CA THR A 95 9.18 -12.39 3.31
C THR A 95 8.75 -12.72 1.90
N GLY A 96 9.60 -12.45 0.90
CA GLY A 96 9.24 -12.52 -0.52
C GLY A 96 8.36 -11.35 -0.99
N CYS A 97 8.22 -10.28 -0.19
CA CYS A 97 7.52 -9.07 -0.60
C CYS A 97 8.22 -8.41 -1.79
N ARG A 98 7.47 -8.08 -2.82
CA ARG A 98 8.05 -7.53 -4.06
C ARG A 98 7.82 -6.02 -4.21
N ARG A 99 7.13 -5.38 -3.27
CA ARG A 99 6.79 -3.95 -3.35
C ARG A 99 7.15 -3.21 -2.08
N ILE A 100 7.85 -2.09 -2.27
CA ILE A 100 8.20 -1.17 -1.18
C ILE A 100 7.68 0.22 -1.53
N HIS A 101 6.78 0.74 -0.72
CA HIS A 101 6.39 2.14 -0.78
C HIS A 101 7.50 3.01 -0.17
N VAL A 102 8.05 3.89 -0.98
CA VAL A 102 9.11 4.83 -0.57
C VAL A 102 8.46 6.09 0.00
N MET A 103 8.51 6.22 1.32
CA MET A 103 7.95 7.36 2.06
C MET A 103 8.78 8.62 1.84
N ALA A 104 8.14 9.68 1.29
CA ALA A 104 8.85 10.89 0.86
C ALA A 104 9.31 11.79 2.03
N GLY A 105 8.45 12.02 3.01
CA GLY A 105 8.77 12.86 4.17
C GLY A 105 7.94 14.15 4.26
N ASP A 106 7.97 14.78 5.44
CA ASP A 106 7.44 16.14 5.67
C ASP A 106 8.46 17.18 5.19
N VAL A 107 8.13 17.85 4.10
CA VAL A 107 9.01 18.84 3.45
C VAL A 107 8.68 20.29 3.81
N SER A 108 7.72 20.53 4.71
CA SER A 108 7.23 21.87 5.07
C SER A 108 8.33 22.90 5.34
N PRO A 109 9.45 22.55 6.01
CA PRO A 109 10.51 23.53 6.32
C PRO A 109 11.49 23.82 5.17
N PHE A 110 11.38 23.12 4.03
CA PHE A 110 12.41 23.14 2.99
C PHE A 110 11.93 23.77 1.70
N ALA A 111 12.87 24.26 0.90
CA ALA A 111 12.56 24.70 -0.45
C ALA A 111 12.23 23.48 -1.33
N GLN A 112 11.17 23.60 -2.13
CA GLN A 112 10.67 22.53 -3.00
C GLN A 112 11.75 21.98 -3.94
N GLN A 113 12.62 22.85 -4.46
CA GLN A 113 13.70 22.44 -5.34
C GLN A 113 14.72 21.52 -4.65
N ASP A 114 15.07 21.82 -3.40
CA ASP A 114 16.04 21.03 -2.63
C ASP A 114 15.44 19.67 -2.26
N CYS A 115 14.14 19.63 -1.92
CA CYS A 115 13.43 18.39 -1.66
C CYS A 115 13.35 17.51 -2.91
N ARG A 116 13.06 18.11 -4.07
CA ARG A 116 13.06 17.38 -5.34
C ARG A 116 14.44 16.80 -5.66
N ALA A 117 15.51 17.58 -5.47
CA ALA A 117 16.88 17.12 -5.71
C ALA A 117 17.23 15.94 -4.78
N ALA A 118 16.88 16.03 -3.49
CA ALA A 118 17.08 14.95 -2.53
C ALA A 118 16.31 13.67 -2.94
N LEU A 119 15.03 13.80 -3.28
CA LEU A 119 14.20 12.69 -3.74
C LEU A 119 14.78 11.98 -4.95
N LEU A 120 15.17 12.75 -5.99
CA LEU A 120 15.70 12.17 -7.23
C LEU A 120 17.02 11.43 -6.97
N SER A 121 17.93 12.02 -6.20
CA SER A 121 19.20 11.37 -5.83
C SER A 121 19.01 10.09 -5.02
N ASN A 122 18.08 10.10 -4.07
CA ASN A 122 17.76 8.92 -3.25
C ASN A 122 17.09 7.81 -4.07
N LEU A 123 16.15 8.17 -4.95
CA LEU A 123 15.48 7.19 -5.82
C LEU A 123 16.42 6.58 -6.85
N GLU A 124 17.40 7.31 -7.37
CA GLU A 124 18.41 6.74 -8.28
C GLU A 124 19.16 5.57 -7.63
N GLN A 125 19.62 5.77 -6.39
CA GLN A 125 20.31 4.72 -5.63
C GLN A 125 19.36 3.56 -5.27
N ALA A 126 18.16 3.88 -4.82
CA ALA A 126 17.16 2.86 -4.45
C ALA A 126 16.74 2.00 -5.65
N LEU A 127 16.63 2.59 -6.85
CA LEU A 127 16.27 1.87 -8.07
C LEU A 127 17.35 0.88 -8.51
N ALA A 128 18.63 1.24 -8.38
CA ALA A 128 19.72 0.30 -8.68
C ALA A 128 19.69 -0.93 -7.76
N LEU A 129 19.38 -0.72 -6.47
CA LEU A 129 19.22 -1.81 -5.50
C LEU A 129 17.94 -2.62 -5.75
N ALA A 130 16.84 -1.95 -6.10
CA ALA A 130 15.56 -2.58 -6.41
C ALA A 130 15.65 -3.49 -7.65
N GLU A 131 16.43 -3.12 -8.65
CA GLU A 131 16.68 -3.95 -9.83
C GLU A 131 17.45 -5.21 -9.46
N ALA A 132 18.48 -5.10 -8.63
CA ALA A 132 19.27 -6.23 -8.16
C ALA A 132 18.45 -7.24 -7.32
N ASP A 133 17.49 -6.74 -6.54
CA ASP A 133 16.64 -7.53 -5.64
C ASP A 133 15.29 -7.94 -6.28
N ASP A 134 15.04 -7.59 -7.54
CA ASP A 134 13.76 -7.80 -8.25
C ASP A 134 12.55 -7.18 -7.52
N LEU A 135 12.74 -5.98 -6.99
CA LEU A 135 11.71 -5.20 -6.30
C LEU A 135 11.06 -4.16 -7.23
N VAL A 136 9.85 -3.76 -6.90
CA VAL A 136 9.16 -2.60 -7.43
C VAL A 136 9.01 -1.58 -6.32
N LEU A 137 9.45 -0.36 -6.56
CA LEU A 137 9.24 0.77 -5.67
C LEU A 137 7.94 1.46 -6.04
N THR A 138 7.17 1.85 -5.05
CA THR A 138 5.96 2.65 -5.26
C THR A 138 6.08 4.02 -4.60
N LEU A 139 5.47 5.02 -5.23
CA LEU A 139 5.29 6.36 -4.69
C LEU A 139 3.79 6.64 -4.61
N GLU A 140 3.36 7.29 -3.53
CA GLU A 140 1.96 7.56 -3.26
C GLU A 140 1.73 9.04 -2.97
N ALA A 141 0.72 9.62 -3.60
CA ALA A 141 0.25 10.97 -3.28
C ALA A 141 -0.68 10.92 -2.06
N LEU A 142 -0.28 11.57 -0.96
CA LEU A 142 -1.06 11.61 0.28
C LEU A 142 -1.82 12.94 0.39
N ASN A 143 -3.13 12.89 0.67
CA ASN A 143 -3.96 14.08 0.74
C ASN A 143 -3.50 15.09 1.82
N ARG A 144 -3.67 16.38 1.55
CA ARG A 144 -3.19 17.48 2.40
C ARG A 144 -3.95 17.61 3.72
N SER A 145 -5.19 17.12 3.77
CA SER A 145 -5.98 17.24 5.00
C SER A 145 -5.47 16.33 6.12
N ASP A 146 -4.95 15.16 5.76
CA ASP A 146 -4.46 14.17 6.71
C ASP A 146 -2.93 14.24 6.88
N MET A 147 -2.21 14.55 5.79
CA MET A 147 -0.76 14.51 5.71
C MET A 147 -0.20 15.86 5.25
N ALA A 148 -0.50 16.92 6.02
CA ALA A 148 0.01 18.24 5.75
C ALA A 148 1.54 18.23 5.70
N GLY A 149 2.11 18.84 4.65
CA GLY A 149 3.56 18.91 4.47
C GLY A 149 4.19 17.72 3.74
N TYR A 150 3.44 16.67 3.41
CA TYR A 150 3.97 15.59 2.59
C TYR A 150 4.37 16.08 1.19
N PHE A 151 5.42 15.49 0.61
CA PHE A 151 6.07 16.03 -0.60
C PHE A 151 5.16 16.13 -1.82
N TYR A 152 4.27 15.14 -2.04
CA TYR A 152 3.27 15.17 -3.12
C TYR A 152 1.89 14.76 -2.61
N TYR A 153 0.87 15.45 -3.11
CA TYR A 153 -0.53 15.25 -2.74
C TYR A 153 -1.46 14.98 -3.93
N LEU A 154 -0.94 15.08 -5.15
CA LEU A 154 -1.66 14.75 -6.38
C LEU A 154 -0.92 13.65 -7.16
N PRO A 155 -1.64 12.67 -7.73
CA PRO A 155 -1.02 11.64 -8.58
C PRO A 155 -0.19 12.21 -9.72
N ALA A 156 -0.56 13.35 -10.29
CA ALA A 156 0.19 14.03 -11.35
C ALA A 156 1.62 14.39 -10.92
N GLN A 157 1.82 14.83 -9.67
CA GLN A 157 3.15 15.15 -9.14
C GLN A 157 4.03 13.89 -9.01
N VAL A 158 3.42 12.76 -8.63
CA VAL A 158 4.11 11.47 -8.61
C VAL A 158 4.48 11.05 -10.04
N ILE A 159 3.55 11.16 -10.99
CA ILE A 159 3.79 10.80 -12.41
C ILE A 159 4.96 11.60 -12.99
N GLU A 160 5.15 12.87 -12.66
CA GLU A 160 6.32 13.65 -13.08
C GLU A 160 7.64 13.01 -12.61
N VAL A 161 7.68 12.44 -11.40
CA VAL A 161 8.85 11.72 -10.88
C VAL A 161 9.04 10.39 -11.62
N LEU A 162 7.95 9.66 -11.88
CA LEU A 162 7.99 8.40 -12.63
C LEU A 162 8.49 8.61 -14.06
N GLN A 163 8.05 9.68 -14.72
CA GLN A 163 8.49 10.06 -16.07
C GLN A 163 9.98 10.42 -16.12
N HIS A 164 10.50 11.06 -15.07
CA HIS A 164 11.92 11.40 -14.98
C HIS A 164 12.81 10.16 -15.03
N PHE A 165 12.45 9.11 -14.31
CA PHE A 165 13.21 7.85 -14.27
C PHE A 165 12.87 6.90 -15.42
N ASN A 166 11.64 6.95 -15.90
CA ASN A 166 11.12 6.04 -16.93
C ASN A 166 11.48 4.56 -16.67
N SER A 167 11.41 4.14 -15.41
CA SER A 167 11.78 2.80 -14.96
C SER A 167 10.54 1.93 -14.71
N PRO A 168 10.51 0.68 -15.17
CA PRO A 168 9.43 -0.25 -14.84
C PRO A 168 9.43 -0.64 -13.34
N ARG A 169 10.52 -0.34 -12.64
CA ARG A 169 10.69 -0.61 -11.21
C ARG A 169 10.19 0.52 -10.30
N LEU A 170 9.74 1.66 -10.87
CA LEU A 170 9.17 2.77 -10.12
C LEU A 170 7.74 3.02 -10.59
N ARG A 171 6.77 2.84 -9.70
CA ARG A 171 5.36 2.83 -10.06
C ARG A 171 4.55 3.70 -9.13
N LEU A 172 3.35 4.09 -9.57
CA LEU A 172 2.36 4.79 -8.76
C LEU A 172 1.64 3.79 -7.83
N GLN A 173 1.60 4.09 -6.54
CA GLN A 173 0.61 3.57 -5.61
C GLN A 173 -0.59 4.51 -5.66
N PHE A 174 -1.71 4.01 -6.19
CA PHE A 174 -2.93 4.79 -6.36
C PHE A 174 -3.90 4.43 -5.24
N ASP A 175 -4.09 5.34 -4.29
CA ASP A 175 -5.11 5.17 -3.25
C ASP A 175 -6.36 6.01 -3.58
N TYR A 176 -7.49 5.34 -3.75
CA TYR A 176 -8.79 5.97 -3.98
C TYR A 176 -9.18 6.95 -2.87
N TYR A 177 -8.83 6.65 -1.62
CA TYR A 177 -9.10 7.52 -0.49
C TYR A 177 -8.44 8.89 -0.67
N HIS A 178 -7.15 8.91 -0.97
CA HIS A 178 -6.42 10.16 -1.18
C HIS A 178 -6.91 10.93 -2.40
N CYS A 179 -7.28 10.20 -3.46
CA CYS A 179 -7.87 10.78 -4.67
C CYS A 179 -9.17 11.54 -4.34
N VAL A 180 -10.10 10.90 -3.62
CA VAL A 180 -11.38 11.52 -3.23
C VAL A 180 -11.16 12.68 -2.26
N LYS A 181 -10.27 12.55 -1.29
CA LYS A 181 -9.95 13.62 -0.32
C LYS A 181 -9.38 14.87 -0.97
N GLU A 182 -8.70 14.77 -2.09
CA GLU A 182 -8.24 15.90 -2.91
C GLU A 182 -9.31 16.35 -3.93
N SER A 183 -10.55 15.85 -3.83
CA SER A 183 -11.68 16.21 -4.69
C SER A 183 -11.44 15.91 -6.18
N LEU A 184 -10.66 14.90 -6.48
CA LEU A 184 -10.42 14.45 -7.85
C LEU A 184 -11.58 13.58 -8.34
N ASP A 185 -11.89 13.68 -9.63
CA ASP A 185 -12.80 12.75 -10.30
C ASP A 185 -12.14 11.36 -10.43
N VAL A 186 -12.75 10.35 -9.80
CA VAL A 186 -12.16 9.01 -9.67
C VAL A 186 -11.98 8.33 -11.03
N PRO A 187 -13.01 8.22 -11.90
CA PRO A 187 -12.85 7.56 -13.19
C PRO A 187 -11.79 8.22 -14.09
N SER A 188 -11.79 9.53 -14.18
CA SER A 188 -10.78 10.27 -14.96
C SER A 188 -9.37 10.09 -14.38
N SER A 189 -9.24 10.11 -13.06
CA SER A 189 -7.95 9.91 -12.39
C SER A 189 -7.40 8.51 -12.64
N VAL A 190 -8.23 7.48 -12.53
CA VAL A 190 -7.85 6.10 -12.84
C VAL A 190 -7.40 5.97 -14.30
N ALA A 191 -8.15 6.52 -15.25
CA ALA A 191 -7.81 6.45 -16.67
C ALA A 191 -6.45 7.10 -17.00
N VAL A 192 -6.18 8.27 -16.41
CA VAL A 192 -4.90 8.99 -16.59
C VAL A 192 -3.75 8.27 -15.90
N CYS A 193 -3.98 7.74 -14.70
CA CYS A 193 -2.95 7.11 -13.88
C CYS A 193 -2.65 5.66 -14.29
N ALA A 194 -3.55 4.97 -14.97
CA ALA A 194 -3.47 3.54 -15.26
C ALA A 194 -2.11 3.08 -15.83
N PRO A 195 -1.47 3.77 -16.79
CA PRO A 195 -0.16 3.34 -17.32
C PRO A 195 0.96 3.30 -16.25
N TRP A 196 0.76 4.01 -15.14
CA TRP A 196 1.76 4.18 -14.08
C TRP A 196 1.48 3.34 -12.84
N ILE A 197 0.25 2.83 -12.68
CA ILE A 197 -0.17 2.10 -11.48
C ILE A 197 0.63 0.81 -11.31
N GLY A 198 1.22 0.61 -10.12
CA GLY A 198 1.87 -0.62 -9.68
C GLY A 198 1.21 -1.24 -8.46
N TYR A 199 0.41 -0.46 -7.74
CA TYR A 199 -0.37 -0.91 -6.60
C TYR A 199 -1.61 -0.03 -6.41
N VAL A 200 -2.69 -0.62 -5.90
CA VAL A 200 -3.96 0.10 -5.67
C VAL A 200 -4.43 -0.13 -4.25
N GLN A 201 -4.86 0.94 -3.58
CA GLN A 201 -5.49 0.89 -2.26
C GLN A 201 -6.85 1.55 -2.27
N ILE A 202 -7.70 1.17 -1.32
CA ILE A 202 -9.05 1.70 -1.19
C ILE A 202 -9.48 1.85 0.26
N ALA A 203 -10.14 2.97 0.56
CA ALA A 203 -10.93 3.20 1.76
C ALA A 203 -12.12 4.10 1.44
N GLY A 204 -13.10 4.15 2.34
CA GLY A 204 -14.19 5.13 2.29
C GLY A 204 -13.68 6.52 2.61
N ALA A 205 -14.11 7.53 1.86
CA ALA A 205 -13.67 8.92 2.02
C ALA A 205 -14.09 9.53 3.35
N ASP A 206 -15.21 9.10 3.91
CA ASP A 206 -15.73 9.58 5.18
C ASP A 206 -15.19 8.70 6.32
N GLY A 207 -14.26 9.24 7.08
CA GLY A 207 -13.65 8.61 8.25
C GLY A 207 -12.68 7.46 7.95
N ARG A 208 -12.30 7.24 6.68
CA ARG A 208 -11.40 6.17 6.23
C ARG A 208 -11.87 4.78 6.69
N TYR A 209 -13.20 4.56 6.62
CA TYR A 209 -13.84 3.27 6.93
C TYR A 209 -13.96 2.38 5.69
N GLU A 210 -14.82 1.34 5.77
CA GLU A 210 -15.16 0.48 4.63
C GLU A 210 -15.59 1.34 3.42
N PRO A 211 -15.15 1.00 2.20
CA PRO A 211 -15.56 1.72 1.00
C PRO A 211 -17.07 1.62 0.76
N ASP A 212 -17.72 2.74 0.50
CA ASP A 212 -19.04 2.78 -0.10
C ASP A 212 -18.89 2.95 -1.63
N LEU A 213 -19.00 1.85 -2.35
CA LEU A 213 -18.80 1.82 -3.80
C LEU A 213 -19.83 2.65 -4.59
N ALA A 214 -20.95 3.03 -3.98
CA ALA A 214 -21.95 3.89 -4.59
C ALA A 214 -21.55 5.38 -4.56
N GLN A 215 -20.59 5.74 -3.72
CA GLN A 215 -20.10 7.11 -3.60
C GLN A 215 -18.90 7.36 -4.51
N HIS A 216 -18.73 8.60 -4.95
CA HIS A 216 -17.55 9.08 -5.69
C HIS A 216 -17.18 8.24 -6.92
N ASP A 217 -18.14 7.54 -7.52
CA ASP A 217 -17.91 6.64 -8.65
C ASP A 217 -16.83 5.55 -8.41
N LEU A 218 -16.63 5.18 -7.14
CA LEU A 218 -15.63 4.18 -6.74
C LEU A 218 -15.84 2.85 -7.46
N LEU A 219 -17.11 2.40 -7.60
CA LEU A 219 -17.42 1.17 -8.33
C LEU A 219 -16.93 1.22 -9.77
N ALA A 220 -17.19 2.33 -10.47
CA ALA A 220 -16.75 2.52 -11.85
C ALA A 220 -15.23 2.57 -11.95
N GLY A 221 -14.58 3.32 -11.06
CA GLY A 221 -13.12 3.44 -11.04
C GLY A 221 -12.42 2.10 -10.80
N VAL A 222 -12.86 1.33 -9.80
CA VAL A 222 -12.27 0.00 -9.50
C VAL A 222 -12.58 -1.00 -10.61
N ALA A 223 -13.81 -0.99 -11.15
CA ALA A 223 -14.22 -1.91 -12.22
C ALA A 223 -13.50 -1.66 -13.56
N ALA A 224 -12.94 -0.46 -13.76
CA ALA A 224 -12.17 -0.14 -14.96
C ALA A 224 -10.75 -0.74 -14.96
N LEU A 225 -10.16 -1.02 -13.80
CA LEU A 225 -8.76 -1.41 -13.65
C LEU A 225 -8.35 -2.62 -14.53
N PRO A 226 -9.11 -3.73 -14.59
CA PRO A 226 -8.72 -4.87 -15.43
C PRO A 226 -8.65 -4.52 -16.92
N ALA A 227 -9.59 -3.71 -17.43
CA ALA A 227 -9.57 -3.24 -18.81
C ALA A 227 -8.40 -2.30 -19.11
N LEU A 228 -7.84 -1.67 -18.07
CA LEU A 228 -6.65 -0.81 -18.11
C LEU A 228 -5.34 -1.57 -17.78
N ALA A 229 -5.37 -2.91 -17.89
CA ALA A 229 -4.25 -3.80 -17.67
C ALA A 229 -3.70 -3.84 -16.24
N TYR A 230 -4.53 -3.48 -15.25
CA TYR A 230 -4.19 -3.71 -13.84
C TYR A 230 -4.94 -4.94 -13.31
N ASP A 231 -4.23 -6.01 -13.05
CA ASP A 231 -4.77 -7.29 -12.54
C ASP A 231 -3.92 -7.81 -11.37
N SER A 232 -3.73 -6.98 -10.35
CA SER A 232 -2.90 -7.31 -9.20
C SER A 232 -3.72 -7.21 -7.90
N TRP A 233 -3.23 -6.52 -6.90
CA TRP A 233 -3.80 -6.43 -5.58
C TRP A 233 -4.66 -5.18 -5.41
N LEU A 234 -5.78 -5.31 -4.67
CA LEU A 234 -6.53 -4.19 -4.12
C LEU A 234 -6.35 -4.20 -2.60
N GLY A 235 -5.55 -3.28 -2.10
CA GLY A 235 -5.23 -3.11 -0.69
C GLY A 235 -6.39 -2.49 0.09
N CYS A 236 -6.81 -3.15 1.16
CA CYS A 236 -7.87 -2.70 2.05
C CYS A 236 -7.26 -1.87 3.19
N GLU A 237 -6.99 -0.60 2.92
CA GLU A 237 -6.35 0.30 3.89
C GLU A 237 -7.35 1.21 4.59
N TYR A 238 -8.20 0.61 5.41
CA TYR A 238 -9.25 1.33 6.13
C TYR A 238 -9.40 0.85 7.58
N GLN A 239 -9.98 1.71 8.42
CA GLN A 239 -10.38 1.36 9.76
C GLN A 239 -11.75 0.66 9.71
N PRO A 240 -11.88 -0.59 10.16
CA PRO A 240 -13.17 -1.26 10.16
C PRO A 240 -14.11 -0.64 11.21
N ARG A 241 -15.41 -0.50 10.87
CA ARG A 241 -16.44 -0.02 11.81
C ARG A 241 -16.79 -1.04 12.89
N GLY A 242 -16.61 -2.31 12.56
CA GLY A 242 -16.83 -3.45 13.45
C GLY A 242 -15.74 -4.50 13.28
N LEU A 243 -16.11 -5.76 13.29
CA LEU A 243 -15.16 -6.83 12.94
C LEU A 243 -14.88 -6.79 11.43
N PRO A 244 -13.63 -6.93 11.00
CA PRO A 244 -13.29 -6.91 9.57
C PRO A 244 -14.11 -7.90 8.74
N SER A 245 -14.37 -9.10 9.26
CA SER A 245 -15.21 -10.13 8.62
C SER A 245 -16.63 -9.66 8.30
N GLU A 246 -17.22 -8.80 9.15
CA GLU A 246 -18.56 -8.27 8.96
C GLU A 246 -18.59 -7.15 7.92
N GLY A 247 -17.47 -6.43 7.77
CA GLY A 247 -17.34 -5.29 6.88
C GLY A 247 -17.11 -5.63 5.40
N LEU A 248 -16.81 -6.89 5.03
CA LEU A 248 -16.39 -7.25 3.67
C LEU A 248 -17.53 -7.31 2.62
N ALA A 249 -18.77 -7.04 3.00
CA ALA A 249 -19.90 -7.05 2.07
C ALA A 249 -19.74 -6.05 0.90
N TRP A 250 -18.99 -4.97 1.07
CA TRP A 250 -18.72 -3.99 0.02
C TRP A 250 -18.01 -4.59 -1.22
N CYS A 251 -17.30 -5.71 -1.06
CA CYS A 251 -16.60 -6.38 -2.16
C CYS A 251 -17.55 -7.09 -3.13
N GLN A 252 -18.78 -7.42 -2.70
CA GLN A 252 -19.68 -8.28 -3.48
C GLN A 252 -20.00 -7.71 -4.87
N PRO A 253 -20.33 -6.42 -5.04
CA PRO A 253 -20.57 -5.87 -6.38
C PRO A 253 -19.39 -5.99 -7.36
N LEU A 254 -18.16 -6.02 -6.85
CA LEU A 254 -16.95 -6.20 -7.66
C LEU A 254 -16.73 -7.69 -8.02
N ARG A 255 -17.06 -8.60 -7.11
CA ARG A 255 -17.04 -10.04 -7.37
C ARG A 255 -18.08 -10.45 -8.39
N ASP A 256 -19.29 -9.92 -8.28
CA ASP A 256 -20.38 -10.18 -9.23
C ASP A 256 -20.04 -9.74 -10.67
N ARG A 257 -19.16 -8.76 -10.80
CA ARG A 257 -18.62 -8.29 -12.09
C ARG A 257 -17.34 -9.02 -12.54
N GLY A 258 -16.85 -9.99 -11.77
CA GLY A 258 -15.61 -10.68 -12.07
C GLY A 258 -14.35 -9.82 -11.92
N VAL A 259 -14.45 -8.65 -11.28
CA VAL A 259 -13.33 -7.73 -11.04
C VAL A 259 -12.43 -8.23 -9.91
N LEU A 260 -13.03 -8.76 -8.86
CA LEU A 260 -12.33 -9.41 -7.76
C LEU A 260 -12.47 -10.92 -7.83
N ALA A 261 -11.37 -11.62 -7.56
CA ALA A 261 -11.38 -13.07 -7.39
C ALA A 261 -12.28 -13.49 -6.21
N ALA A 262 -12.77 -14.72 -6.27
CA ALA A 262 -13.49 -15.32 -5.14
C ALA A 262 -12.58 -15.38 -3.91
N PRO A 263 -13.14 -15.24 -2.69
CA PRO A 263 -12.37 -15.42 -1.47
C PRO A 263 -11.80 -16.83 -1.43
N ARG A 264 -10.64 -16.98 -0.80
CA ARG A 264 -10.05 -18.30 -0.59
C ARG A 264 -11.00 -19.13 0.25
N GLN A 265 -11.35 -20.33 -0.22
CA GLN A 265 -12.15 -21.24 0.59
C GLN A 265 -11.33 -21.71 1.80
N ARG A 266 -11.95 -21.70 2.98
CA ARG A 266 -11.34 -22.30 4.18
C ARG A 266 -11.08 -23.78 3.90
N ASP A 267 -9.85 -24.25 4.11
CA ASP A 267 -9.59 -25.68 4.18
C ASP A 267 -10.43 -26.27 5.32
N ALA A 268 -11.33 -27.18 5.00
CA ALA A 268 -12.27 -27.79 5.96
C ALA A 268 -11.55 -28.48 7.17
N ALA A 269 -10.25 -28.73 7.03
CA ALA A 269 -9.42 -29.32 8.11
C ALA A 269 -9.15 -28.34 9.28
N CYS A 270 -9.23 -27.02 9.09
CA CYS A 270 -8.94 -26.04 10.14
C CYS A 270 -10.13 -25.82 11.07
N MET A 271 -11.36 -26.10 10.63
CA MET A 271 -12.57 -25.94 11.46
C MET A 271 -12.70 -26.97 12.58
N GLN A 272 -11.98 -28.11 12.51
CA GLN A 272 -12.05 -29.14 13.55
C GLN A 272 -11.11 -28.90 14.74
N ALA A 273 -10.15 -28.01 14.62
CA ALA A 273 -9.20 -27.70 15.70
C ALA A 273 -9.67 -26.58 16.65
N ALA A 274 -10.56 -25.69 16.21
CA ALA A 274 -11.08 -24.56 17.01
C ALA A 274 -12.33 -24.89 17.85
N GLY A 275 -12.81 -26.12 17.81
CA GLY A 275 -13.99 -26.59 18.53
C GLY A 275 -13.70 -27.60 19.67
N ARG A 276 -12.47 -27.63 20.19
CA ARG A 276 -12.12 -28.47 21.33
C ARG A 276 -11.57 -27.66 22.49
#